data_5a70e350805e8b2597fe99478c92e6ef
#
_entry.id   5a70e350805e8b2597fe99478c92e6ef
#
_cell.length_a   1.000
_cell.length_b   1.000
_cell.length_c   1.000
_cell.angle_alpha   90.00
_cell.angle_beta   90.00
_cell.angle_gamma   90.00
#
_symmetry.space_group_name_H-M   'P 1'
#
loop_
_entity.id
_entity.type
_entity.pdbx_description
1 polymer ?
#
loop_
_entity_poly.entity_id
_entity_poly.type
_entity_poly.pdbx_seq_one_letter_code
_entity_poly.pdbx_strand_id
1 'polypeptide(L)'
;GYRYTLPTEAQWEYACRAGTKTRFSYGNDTGYSQLGSYAWNKDNSPSKAHSVGEKLPNAWGLHDMHGNVWEWCLDWIGKYPGGSITDPQGPQSGPSHRVNRGGSWWYGARDCRSATRSGLRPDFASPDLGFRVALSSVPSE
;
A
#
# COMPACT_ATOMS: atom_id res chain seq x y z
N GLY A 1 -6.38 4.73 24.89
CA GLY A 1 -4.99 4.97 24.48
C GLY A 1 -4.79 4.79 22.99
N TYR A 2 -3.54 4.98 22.53
CA TYR A 2 -3.12 4.76 21.14
C TYR A 2 -1.88 3.88 21.10
N ARG A 3 -1.72 3.12 20.02
CA ARG A 3 -0.51 2.33 19.76
C ARG A 3 -0.06 2.48 18.30
N TYR A 4 1.23 2.39 18.06
CA TYR A 4 1.77 2.25 16.72
C TYR A 4 1.65 0.81 16.25
N THR A 5 1.22 0.64 15.00
CA THR A 5 1.02 -0.68 14.38
C THR A 5 1.21 -0.57 12.88
N LEU A 6 1.22 -1.68 12.16
CA LEU A 6 1.00 -1.66 10.72
C LEU A 6 -0.47 -1.32 10.43
N PRO A 7 -0.79 -0.68 9.30
CA PRO A 7 -2.17 -0.52 8.88
C PRO A 7 -2.80 -1.89 8.53
N THR A 8 -4.11 -2.01 8.67
CA THR A 8 -4.84 -3.05 7.96
C THR A 8 -4.80 -2.77 6.46
N GLU A 9 -5.04 -3.77 5.63
CA GLU A 9 -5.09 -3.58 4.17
C GLU A 9 -6.14 -2.53 3.77
N ALA A 10 -7.30 -2.55 4.43
CA ALA A 10 -8.36 -1.57 4.18
C ALA A 10 -7.97 -0.15 4.57
N GLN A 11 -7.31 0.02 5.71
CA GLN A 11 -6.76 1.32 6.13
C GLN A 11 -5.71 1.82 5.15
N TRP A 12 -4.82 0.93 4.70
CA TRP A 12 -3.80 1.28 3.72
C TRP A 12 -4.42 1.77 2.40
N GLU A 13 -5.38 1.03 1.84
CA GLU A 13 -6.04 1.42 0.58
C GLU A 13 -6.87 2.69 0.72
N TYR A 14 -7.59 2.86 1.83
CA TYR A 14 -8.32 4.07 2.15
C TYR A 14 -7.39 5.30 2.18
N ALA A 15 -6.26 5.19 2.87
CA ALA A 15 -5.24 6.22 2.94
C ALA A 15 -4.58 6.50 1.57
N CYS A 16 -4.29 5.45 0.81
CA CYS A 16 -3.75 5.56 -0.54
C CYS A 16 -4.68 6.33 -1.46
N ARG A 17 -5.97 6.02 -1.44
CA ARG A 17 -6.98 6.66 -2.29
C ARG A 17 -7.26 8.11 -1.92
N ALA A 18 -7.11 8.47 -0.66
CA ALA A 18 -7.36 9.85 -0.19
C ALA A 18 -8.68 10.44 -0.71
N GLY A 19 -9.77 9.66 -0.64
CA GLY A 19 -11.11 10.04 -1.09
C GLY A 19 -11.44 9.73 -2.56
N THR A 20 -10.48 9.25 -3.36
CA THR A 20 -10.74 8.91 -4.78
C THR A 20 -11.22 7.47 -4.96
N LYS A 21 -11.87 7.22 -6.11
CA LYS A 21 -12.24 5.88 -6.58
C LYS A 21 -11.49 5.46 -7.85
N THR A 22 -10.52 6.26 -8.25
CA THR A 22 -9.73 6.11 -9.47
C THR A 22 -8.61 5.07 -9.32
N ARG A 23 -7.92 4.76 -10.42
CA ARG A 23 -6.80 3.78 -10.44
C ARG A 23 -5.65 4.19 -9.52
N PHE A 24 -5.38 5.50 -9.46
CA PHE A 24 -4.40 6.14 -8.60
C PHE A 24 -5.05 7.25 -7.79
N SER A 25 -4.41 7.76 -6.76
CA SER A 25 -4.92 8.85 -5.93
C SER A 25 -5.09 10.17 -6.68
N TYR A 26 -4.45 10.33 -7.83
CA TYR A 26 -4.48 11.52 -8.68
C TYR A 26 -5.34 11.36 -9.95
N GLY A 27 -5.97 10.20 -10.17
CA GLY A 27 -6.84 9.98 -11.32
C GLY A 27 -6.69 8.58 -11.95
N ASN A 28 -7.31 8.38 -13.09
CA ASN A 28 -7.30 7.09 -13.79
C ASN A 28 -6.01 6.80 -14.57
N ASP A 29 -5.34 7.82 -15.08
CA ASP A 29 -4.04 7.77 -15.75
C ASP A 29 -3.75 6.44 -16.49
N THR A 30 -4.59 6.11 -17.46
CA THR A 30 -4.55 4.81 -18.16
C THR A 30 -3.27 4.58 -18.94
N GLY A 31 -2.62 5.66 -19.35
CA GLY A 31 -1.33 5.66 -20.05
C GLY A 31 -0.11 5.79 -19.14
N TYR A 32 -0.32 5.90 -17.82
CA TYR A 32 0.75 6.06 -16.82
C TYR A 32 1.64 7.31 -17.01
N SER A 33 1.13 8.32 -17.70
CA SER A 33 1.91 9.51 -18.08
C SER A 33 2.28 10.41 -16.88
N GLN A 34 1.50 10.36 -15.81
CA GLN A 34 1.71 11.15 -14.60
C GLN A 34 2.37 10.34 -13.45
N LEU A 35 2.38 9.02 -13.56
CA LEU A 35 2.85 8.14 -12.47
C LEU A 35 4.25 8.51 -11.98
N GLY A 36 5.16 8.87 -12.87
CA GLY A 36 6.52 9.25 -12.52
C GLY A 36 6.65 10.46 -11.58
N SER A 37 5.62 11.31 -11.51
CA SER A 37 5.56 12.41 -10.54
C SER A 37 5.18 11.96 -9.14
N TYR A 38 4.48 10.82 -9.00
CA TYR A 38 3.95 10.30 -7.73
C TYR A 38 4.66 9.05 -7.23
N ALA A 39 5.45 8.38 -8.07
CA ALA A 39 5.97 7.06 -7.76
C ALA A 39 7.40 6.85 -8.27
N TRP A 40 8.17 6.07 -7.49
CA TRP A 40 9.35 5.38 -7.95
C TRP A 40 8.95 3.96 -8.35
N ASN A 41 9.08 3.64 -9.65
CA ASN A 41 8.77 2.34 -10.23
C ASN A 41 9.89 1.89 -11.18
N LYS A 42 9.73 0.75 -11.82
CA LYS A 42 10.72 0.18 -12.73
C LYS A 42 11.17 1.13 -13.86
N ASP A 43 10.28 2.02 -14.30
CA ASP A 43 10.57 2.86 -15.46
C ASP A 43 11.41 4.10 -15.13
N ASN A 44 11.43 4.52 -13.87
CA ASN A 44 12.11 5.73 -13.42
C ASN A 44 13.04 5.56 -12.21
N SER A 45 13.17 4.34 -11.70
CA SER A 45 14.06 4.03 -10.59
C SER A 45 15.07 2.96 -10.99
N PRO A 46 16.32 3.34 -11.28
CA PRO A 46 17.33 2.37 -11.68
C PRO A 46 17.75 1.50 -10.48
N SER A 47 17.02 0.42 -10.28
CA SER A 47 17.38 -0.71 -9.40
C SER A 47 17.63 -0.38 -7.92
N LYS A 48 16.94 0.60 -7.35
CA LYS A 48 17.06 0.92 -5.92
C LYS A 48 15.81 1.62 -5.36
N ALA A 49 15.62 1.48 -4.04
CA ALA A 49 14.73 2.34 -3.27
C ALA A 49 15.31 3.77 -3.16
N HIS A 50 14.44 4.73 -2.98
CA HIS A 50 14.75 6.14 -2.81
C HIS A 50 14.35 6.63 -1.42
N SER A 51 14.87 7.79 -1.04
CA SER A 51 14.43 8.48 0.17
C SER A 51 12.94 8.74 0.12
N VAL A 52 12.28 8.61 1.27
CA VAL A 52 10.85 8.87 1.37
C VAL A 52 10.53 10.34 1.11
N GLY A 53 9.38 10.62 0.51
CA GLY A 53 8.89 11.98 0.32
C GLY A 53 9.46 12.73 -0.88
N GLU A 54 10.22 12.10 -1.76
CA GLU A 54 10.78 12.75 -2.96
C GLU A 54 9.76 12.94 -4.08
N LYS A 55 8.68 12.16 -4.10
CA LYS A 55 7.59 12.26 -5.07
C LYS A 55 6.41 13.02 -4.49
N LEU A 56 5.49 13.47 -5.37
CA LEU A 56 4.28 14.17 -4.95
C LEU A 56 3.41 13.32 -4.03
N PRO A 57 2.83 13.93 -2.99
CA PRO A 57 1.90 13.24 -2.10
C PRO A 57 0.50 13.09 -2.72
N ASN A 58 -0.33 12.25 -2.13
CA ASN A 58 -1.77 12.25 -2.39
C ASN A 58 -2.46 13.46 -1.73
N ALA A 59 -3.78 13.59 -1.90
CA ALA A 59 -4.55 14.71 -1.37
C ALA A 59 -4.55 14.82 0.17
N TRP A 60 -4.14 13.76 0.88
CA TRP A 60 -4.00 13.76 2.33
C TRP A 60 -2.56 13.94 2.81
N GLY A 61 -1.65 14.30 1.90
CA GLY A 61 -0.24 14.55 2.22
C GLY A 61 0.59 13.29 2.41
N LEU A 62 0.11 12.11 1.99
CA LEU A 62 0.84 10.85 2.11
C LEU A 62 1.68 10.61 0.86
N HIS A 63 2.98 10.44 1.06
CA HIS A 63 3.96 10.16 0.02
C HIS A 63 4.14 8.65 -0.19
N ASP A 64 4.66 8.30 -1.38
CA ASP A 64 5.11 6.95 -1.74
C ASP A 64 4.03 5.86 -1.68
N MET A 65 2.75 6.25 -1.84
CA MET A 65 1.63 5.30 -1.85
C MET A 65 1.51 4.49 -3.15
N HIS A 66 2.27 4.83 -4.18
CA HIS A 66 2.17 4.24 -5.53
C HIS A 66 3.49 3.66 -6.05
N GLY A 67 4.45 3.35 -5.17
CA GLY A 67 5.75 2.82 -5.56
C GLY A 67 6.78 2.94 -4.45
N ASN A 68 8.04 3.03 -4.80
CA ASN A 68 9.21 2.97 -3.95
C ASN A 68 9.42 1.55 -3.38
N VAL A 69 8.72 1.15 -2.33
CA VAL A 69 8.76 -0.22 -1.80
C VAL A 69 7.35 -0.73 -1.53
N TRP A 70 7.14 -2.04 -1.67
CA TRP A 70 5.95 -2.70 -1.15
C TRP A 70 5.84 -2.49 0.36
N GLU A 71 4.64 -2.35 0.88
CA GLU A 71 4.41 -2.07 2.29
C GLU A 71 3.56 -3.15 2.93
N TRP A 72 4.07 -3.72 4.02
CA TRP A 72 3.35 -4.69 4.82
C TRP A 72 2.06 -4.15 5.43
N CYS A 73 1.01 -4.98 5.38
CA CYS A 73 -0.23 -4.79 6.12
C CYS A 73 -0.39 -5.90 7.18
N LEU A 74 -1.27 -5.64 8.16
CA LEU A 74 -1.57 -6.61 9.22
C LEU A 74 -2.27 -7.87 8.72
N ASP A 75 -3.02 -7.75 7.63
CA ASP A 75 -3.94 -8.77 7.17
C ASP A 75 -3.22 -9.99 6.60
N TRP A 76 -3.77 -11.18 6.86
CA TRP A 76 -3.48 -12.34 6.05
C TRP A 76 -4.12 -12.18 4.68
N ILE A 77 -3.43 -12.64 3.63
CA ILE A 77 -4.00 -12.58 2.29
C ILE A 77 -5.17 -13.56 2.17
N GLY A 78 -6.27 -13.09 1.57
CA GLY A 78 -7.46 -13.89 1.33
C GLY A 78 -8.36 -13.21 0.33
N LYS A 79 -9.45 -13.89 -0.02
CA LYS A 79 -10.51 -13.30 -0.85
C LYS A 79 -11.22 -12.21 -0.05
N TYR A 80 -11.61 -11.15 -0.73
CA TYR A 80 -12.50 -10.17 -0.11
C TYR A 80 -13.85 -10.84 0.17
N PRO A 81 -14.36 -10.73 1.41
CA PRO A 81 -15.72 -11.15 1.69
C PRO A 81 -16.71 -10.27 0.91
N GLY A 82 -17.81 -10.83 0.49
CA GLY A 82 -18.87 -10.06 -0.18
C GLY A 82 -19.62 -9.15 0.79
N GLY A 83 -20.31 -8.15 0.24
CA GLY A 83 -21.12 -7.22 1.02
C GLY A 83 -20.34 -6.01 1.58
N SER A 84 -21.01 -5.25 2.44
CA SER A 84 -20.41 -4.09 3.13
C SER A 84 -19.89 -4.52 4.48
N ILE A 85 -18.61 -4.19 4.75
CA ILE A 85 -17.94 -4.51 6.02
C ILE A 85 -17.29 -3.24 6.55
N THR A 86 -17.48 -2.98 7.83
CA THR A 86 -16.84 -1.87 8.53
C THR A 86 -15.51 -2.35 9.13
N ASP A 87 -14.45 -1.58 8.90
CA ASP A 87 -13.10 -1.83 9.43
C ASP A 87 -12.61 -3.29 9.28
N PRO A 88 -12.62 -3.85 8.08
CA PRO A 88 -12.21 -5.23 7.88
C PRO A 88 -10.73 -5.42 8.25
N GLN A 89 -10.43 -6.56 8.88
CA GLN A 89 -9.09 -6.94 9.30
C GLN A 89 -8.56 -8.17 8.55
N GLY A 90 -9.21 -8.54 7.46
CA GLY A 90 -8.90 -9.73 6.71
C GLY A 90 -9.24 -11.04 7.46
N PRO A 91 -8.86 -12.20 6.90
CA PRO A 91 -9.03 -13.48 7.57
C PRO A 91 -8.27 -13.51 8.91
N GLN A 92 -8.91 -14.06 9.95
CA GLN A 92 -8.28 -14.18 11.30
C GLN A 92 -7.18 -15.24 11.32
N SER A 93 -7.27 -16.24 10.48
CA SER A 93 -6.21 -17.22 10.21
C SER A 93 -6.11 -17.39 8.71
N GLY A 94 -4.91 -17.42 8.20
CA GLY A 94 -4.73 -17.44 6.75
C GLY A 94 -3.68 -18.40 6.28
N PRO A 95 -3.63 -18.61 4.98
CA PRO A 95 -2.49 -19.20 4.33
C PRO A 95 -1.25 -18.37 4.68
N SER A 96 -0.11 -18.95 4.59
CA SER A 96 1.20 -18.52 5.01
C SER A 96 1.70 -17.12 4.56
N HIS A 97 0.83 -16.24 4.03
CA HIS A 97 1.23 -14.95 3.43
C HIS A 97 0.45 -13.78 4.06
N ARG A 98 1.18 -12.71 4.36
CA ARG A 98 0.62 -11.40 4.74
C ARG A 98 0.48 -10.51 3.51
N VAL A 99 -0.50 -9.62 3.56
CA VAL A 99 -0.74 -8.64 2.50
C VAL A 99 0.40 -7.62 2.45
N ASN A 100 0.80 -7.26 1.23
CA ASN A 100 1.59 -6.06 0.94
C ASN A 100 0.98 -5.26 -0.20
N ARG A 101 1.20 -3.96 -0.18
CA ARG A 101 0.52 -2.98 -1.02
C ARG A 101 1.51 -1.94 -1.56
N GLY A 102 1.11 -1.23 -2.61
CA GLY A 102 1.77 -0.02 -3.12
C GLY A 102 2.64 -0.21 -4.35
N GLY A 103 3.06 -1.41 -4.67
CA GLY A 103 4.08 -1.62 -5.70
C GLY A 103 5.48 -1.23 -5.22
N SER A 104 6.47 -1.30 -6.10
CA SER A 104 7.84 -0.95 -5.76
C SER A 104 8.64 -0.47 -6.96
N TRP A 105 9.85 0.01 -6.70
CA TRP A 105 10.81 0.40 -7.74
C TRP A 105 11.18 -0.73 -8.72
N TRP A 106 10.95 -1.98 -8.33
CA TRP A 106 11.21 -3.16 -9.17
C TRP A 106 10.06 -3.50 -10.12
N TYR A 107 8.85 -3.04 -9.82
CA TYR A 107 7.63 -3.41 -10.53
C TYR A 107 7.18 -2.32 -11.48
N GLY A 108 6.43 -2.73 -12.53
CA GLY A 108 5.89 -1.82 -13.52
C GLY A 108 4.72 -0.97 -13.00
N ALA A 109 4.35 0.03 -13.76
CA ALA A 109 3.31 0.99 -13.42
C ALA A 109 1.96 0.36 -13.02
N ARG A 110 1.61 -0.78 -13.64
CA ARG A 110 0.38 -1.52 -13.33
C ARG A 110 0.31 -1.95 -11.85
N ASP A 111 1.44 -2.28 -11.26
CA ASP A 111 1.51 -2.80 -9.90
C ASP A 111 1.44 -1.70 -8.84
N CYS A 112 1.63 -0.43 -9.25
CA CYS A 112 1.55 0.74 -8.39
C CYS A 112 0.13 1.31 -8.21
N ARG A 113 -0.91 0.66 -8.76
CA ARG A 113 -2.31 1.12 -8.61
C ARG A 113 -2.81 0.95 -7.18
N SER A 114 -3.73 1.83 -6.76
CA SER A 114 -4.34 1.79 -5.41
C SER A 114 -4.93 0.42 -5.05
N ALA A 115 -5.53 -0.29 -6.01
CA ALA A 115 -6.18 -1.58 -5.78
C ALA A 115 -5.23 -2.78 -5.88
N THR A 116 -3.99 -2.60 -6.32
CA THR A 116 -3.05 -3.72 -6.47
C THR A 116 -2.66 -4.25 -5.10
N ARG A 117 -2.76 -5.56 -4.95
CA ARG A 117 -2.41 -6.28 -3.73
C ARG A 117 -1.49 -7.44 -4.06
N SER A 118 -0.61 -7.75 -3.14
CA SER A 118 0.27 -8.91 -3.19
C SER A 118 0.33 -9.58 -1.82
N GLY A 119 0.95 -10.73 -1.75
CA GLY A 119 1.14 -11.43 -0.48
C GLY A 119 2.47 -12.16 -0.46
N LEU A 120 3.17 -12.04 0.66
CA LEU A 120 4.46 -12.66 0.90
C LEU A 120 4.47 -13.35 2.28
N ARG A 121 5.33 -14.34 2.43
CA ARG A 121 5.56 -14.99 3.73
C ARG A 121 6.09 -13.94 4.72
N PRO A 122 5.66 -13.96 6.00
CA PRO A 122 6.08 -12.98 7.00
C PRO A 122 7.58 -12.93 7.26
N ASP A 123 8.28 -14.02 6.97
CA ASP A 123 9.73 -14.15 7.12
C ASP A 123 10.52 -13.72 5.86
N PHE A 124 9.82 -13.29 4.81
CA PHE A 124 10.46 -12.85 3.58
C PHE A 124 11.00 -11.42 3.71
N ALA A 125 12.22 -11.21 3.25
CA ALA A 125 12.86 -9.89 3.19
C ALA A 125 13.35 -9.62 1.76
N SER A 126 13.18 -8.38 1.32
CA SER A 126 13.62 -7.93 0.00
C SER A 126 13.98 -6.44 0.04
N PRO A 127 14.93 -5.96 -0.79
CA PRO A 127 15.29 -4.54 -0.88
C PRO A 127 14.14 -3.63 -1.33
N ASP A 128 13.09 -4.20 -1.90
CA ASP A 128 11.91 -3.49 -2.39
C ASP A 128 10.67 -3.69 -1.49
N LEU A 129 10.88 -4.16 -0.27
CA LEU A 129 9.82 -4.43 0.71
C LEU A 129 10.11 -3.70 2.02
N GLY A 130 9.12 -2.96 2.50
CA GLY A 130 9.19 -2.17 3.73
C GLY A 130 7.84 -2.07 4.42
N PHE A 131 7.63 -1.00 5.15
CA PHE A 131 6.38 -0.77 5.88
C PHE A 131 6.17 0.71 6.18
N ARG A 132 4.94 1.08 6.51
CA ARG A 132 4.60 2.33 7.18
C ARG A 132 3.87 2.05 8.49
N VAL A 133 4.03 2.94 9.45
CA VAL A 133 3.30 2.87 10.72
C VAL A 133 1.96 3.59 10.64
N ALA A 134 0.98 3.04 11.33
CA ALA A 134 -0.29 3.68 11.60
C ALA A 134 -0.48 3.86 13.10
N LEU A 135 -1.20 4.89 13.49
CA LEU A 135 -1.61 5.11 14.88
C LEU A 135 -3.04 4.58 15.03
N SER A 136 -3.21 3.56 15.84
CA SER A 136 -4.50 2.93 16.08
C SER A 136 -4.97 3.19 17.51
N SER A 137 -6.26 3.44 17.68
CA SER A 137 -6.87 3.47 19.01
C SER A 137 -6.83 2.08 19.63
N VAL A 138 -6.52 2.04 20.91
CA VAL A 138 -6.67 0.82 21.73
C VAL A 138 -8.04 0.91 22.40
N PRO A 139 -8.92 -0.10 22.28
CA PRO A 139 -10.15 -0.12 23.03
C PRO A 139 -9.84 0.09 24.51
N SER A 140 -10.65 0.92 25.20
CA SER A 140 -10.62 0.98 26.65
C SER A 140 -11.12 -0.37 27.20
N GLU A 141 -10.35 -1.00 28.07
CA GLU A 141 -10.79 -2.14 28.85
C GLU A 141 -11.99 -1.79 29.71
#